data_ece93380d56cd67ae3fae43d7eb16e37
#
_entry.id   ece93380d56cd67ae3fae43d7eb16e37
#
_cell.length_a   1.000
_cell.length_b   1.000
_cell.length_c   1.000
_cell.angle_alpha   90.00
_cell.angle_beta   90.00
_cell.angle_gamma   90.00
#
_symmetry.space_group_name_H-M   'P 1'
#
loop_
_entity.id
_entity.type
_entity.pdbx_description
1 polymer ?
#
loop_
_entity_poly.entity_id
_entity_poly.type
_entity_poly.pdbx_seq_one_letter_code
_entity_poly.pdbx_strand_id
1 'polypeptide(L)'
;MRFSIAILLIAAVLLAGCNIGGMGTPSTGSLRILTEAYPPFNFADKNNDVTGQSTDIVQAILAKTGTKANVEIMPLSQGLALAGKGPGVVIYSLNRTPERENLFKWVGPIGYYEQAFYAKDVSAWKINKLEDAKKVSKIAVYQGDAGAQFLASQGFTNLDYSLTDPDALKRLMDGTDQLWLGNKNGLAVTAAEAGVDINDLVQMPTVVVHADLYIAFSKDTPDSTVAAWQSALDALKTEKDIDNKTAYEKIMVKWSDPDYVNSLLH
;
A
#
# COMPACT_ATOMS: atom_id res chain seq x y z
N MET A 1 31.89 82.42 36.83
CA MET A 1 31.79 80.98 36.72
C MET A 1 30.65 80.66 35.73
N ARG A 2 31.02 80.30 34.54
CA ARG A 2 30.03 80.02 33.45
C ARG A 2 30.21 78.51 33.07
N PHE A 3 29.17 77.71 33.36
CA PHE A 3 29.14 76.31 32.93
C PHE A 3 28.53 76.25 31.57
N SER A 4 29.27 75.80 30.54
CA SER A 4 28.80 75.48 29.22
C SER A 4 28.35 74.05 29.18
N ILE A 5 27.08 73.88 28.85
CA ILE A 5 26.45 72.55 28.64
C ILE A 5 26.66 72.24 27.16
N ALA A 6 27.42 71.17 26.86
CA ALA A 6 27.56 70.62 25.52
C ALA A 6 26.40 69.61 25.27
N ILE A 7 25.56 69.91 24.33
CA ILE A 7 24.49 69.04 23.85
C ILE A 7 25.10 68.06 22.83
N LEU A 8 25.12 66.78 23.15
CA LEU A 8 25.53 65.69 22.26
C LEU A 8 24.28 65.24 21.49
N LEU A 9 24.25 65.52 20.19
CA LEU A 9 23.23 64.99 19.27
C LEU A 9 23.60 63.54 18.90
N ILE A 10 22.84 62.58 19.39
CA ILE A 10 22.92 61.16 18.96
C ILE A 10 22.03 61.00 17.77
N ALA A 11 22.63 60.80 16.57
CA ALA A 11 21.90 60.42 15.37
C ALA A 11 21.52 58.95 15.44
N ALA A 12 20.23 58.68 15.62
CA ALA A 12 19.69 57.33 15.52
C ALA A 12 19.61 56.94 14.03
N VAL A 13 20.48 56.02 13.61
CA VAL A 13 20.38 55.37 12.29
C VAL A 13 19.30 54.29 12.40
N LEU A 14 18.13 54.52 11.79
CA LEU A 14 17.10 53.50 11.59
C LEU A 14 17.56 52.55 10.49
N LEU A 15 18.13 51.42 10.88
CA LEU A 15 18.27 50.25 9.99
C LEU A 15 16.90 49.64 9.73
N ALA A 16 16.33 49.97 8.57
CA ALA A 16 15.18 49.22 8.05
C ALA A 16 15.61 47.80 7.74
N GLY A 17 15.43 46.89 8.70
CA GLY A 17 15.58 45.46 8.52
C GLY A 17 14.52 44.97 7.51
N CYS A 18 14.94 44.67 6.27
CA CYS A 18 14.15 43.88 5.37
C CYS A 18 13.88 42.50 6.02
N ASN A 19 12.72 42.37 6.54
CA ASN A 19 12.20 41.08 7.01
C ASN A 19 12.04 40.19 5.75
N ILE A 20 13.08 39.44 5.39
CA ILE A 20 12.98 38.37 4.41
C ILE A 20 12.05 37.36 5.07
N GLY A 21 10.78 37.39 4.63
CA GLY A 21 9.79 36.43 5.06
C GLY A 21 10.37 35.04 4.92
N GLY A 22 10.63 34.41 6.06
CA GLY A 22 10.97 33.00 6.11
C GLY A 22 9.87 32.28 5.34
N MET A 23 10.22 31.60 4.25
CA MET A 23 9.39 30.57 3.66
C MET A 23 9.13 29.57 4.80
N GLY A 24 7.97 29.71 5.44
CA GLY A 24 7.50 28.75 6.40
C GLY A 24 7.53 27.40 5.70
N THR A 25 8.39 26.51 6.21
CA THR A 25 8.26 25.09 5.84
C THR A 25 6.80 24.73 6.07
N PRO A 26 6.11 24.20 5.04
CA PRO A 26 4.73 23.80 5.22
C PRO A 26 4.72 22.82 6.39
N SER A 27 3.98 23.15 7.45
CA SER A 27 3.71 22.22 8.56
C SER A 27 3.04 21.02 7.91
N THR A 28 3.81 19.97 7.64
CA THR A 28 3.27 18.68 7.28
C THR A 28 2.54 18.17 8.51
N GLY A 29 1.22 18.38 8.54
CA GLY A 29 0.39 17.70 9.52
C GLY A 29 0.80 16.23 9.56
N SER A 30 0.84 15.63 10.74
CA SER A 30 1.32 14.25 10.89
C SER A 30 0.52 13.35 9.95
N LEU A 31 1.22 12.65 9.03
CA LEU A 31 0.58 11.68 8.16
C LEU A 31 0.18 10.46 8.99
N ARG A 32 -1.01 9.96 8.75
CA ARG A 32 -1.49 8.67 9.24
C ARG A 32 -1.37 7.65 8.12
N ILE A 33 -0.54 6.64 8.28
CA ILE A 33 -0.23 5.67 7.24
C ILE A 33 -0.94 4.37 7.56
N LEU A 34 -1.78 3.95 6.63
CA LEU A 34 -2.64 2.78 6.75
C LEU A 34 -2.23 1.72 5.72
N THR A 35 -2.42 0.48 6.08
CA THR A 35 -2.33 -0.65 5.15
C THR A 35 -3.26 -1.77 5.60
N GLU A 36 -3.36 -2.80 4.80
CA GLU A 36 -4.10 -4.02 5.07
C GLU A 36 -3.14 -5.19 5.31
N ALA A 37 -3.65 -6.34 5.74
CA ALA A 37 -2.91 -7.59 5.69
C ALA A 37 -2.98 -8.16 4.27
N TYR A 38 -1.92 -7.97 3.49
CA TYR A 38 -1.82 -8.41 2.10
C TYR A 38 -0.39 -8.92 1.78
N PRO A 39 -0.03 -10.07 2.33
CA PRO A 39 1.31 -10.62 2.15
C PRO A 39 1.61 -10.99 0.69
N PRO A 40 2.87 -10.90 0.23
CA PRO A 40 4.07 -10.50 0.97
C PRO A 40 4.30 -8.98 0.96
N PHE A 41 3.34 -8.18 0.50
CA PHE A 41 3.48 -6.74 0.32
C PHE A 41 3.44 -5.98 1.65
N ASN A 42 2.50 -6.33 2.52
CA ASN A 42 2.27 -5.72 3.83
C ASN A 42 1.51 -6.68 4.73
N PHE A 43 2.03 -6.96 5.91
CA PHE A 43 1.41 -7.84 6.91
C PHE A 43 2.06 -7.63 8.29
N ALA A 44 1.48 -8.20 9.33
CA ALA A 44 2.12 -8.27 10.65
C ALA A 44 2.99 -9.53 10.72
N ASP A 45 4.25 -9.38 11.14
CA ASP A 45 5.13 -10.53 11.39
C ASP A 45 4.78 -11.22 12.73
N LYS A 46 5.53 -12.26 13.07
CA LYS A 46 5.37 -13.02 14.35
C LYS A 46 5.54 -12.17 15.62
N ASN A 47 6.17 -11.01 15.52
CA ASN A 47 6.31 -10.06 16.63
C ASN A 47 5.20 -9.00 16.61
N ASN A 48 4.27 -9.09 15.67
CA ASN A 48 3.22 -8.10 15.39
C ASN A 48 3.76 -6.77 14.87
N ASP A 49 4.96 -6.78 14.25
CA ASP A 49 5.52 -5.62 13.57
C ASP A 49 5.05 -5.59 12.11
N VAL A 50 4.66 -4.39 11.64
CA VAL A 50 4.21 -4.22 10.25
C VAL A 50 5.41 -4.32 9.32
N THR A 51 5.37 -5.31 8.44
CA THR A 51 6.45 -5.62 7.49
C THR A 51 5.89 -5.92 6.10
N GLY A 52 6.76 -6.20 5.13
CA GLY A 52 6.39 -6.55 3.76
C GLY A 52 7.15 -5.73 2.72
N GLN A 53 7.12 -6.21 1.49
CA GLN A 53 7.81 -5.57 0.37
C GLN A 53 7.43 -4.10 0.20
N SER A 54 6.14 -3.79 0.18
CA SER A 54 5.64 -2.41 0.07
C SER A 54 5.90 -1.61 1.34
N THR A 55 5.86 -2.27 2.51
CA THR A 55 6.20 -1.64 3.79
C THR A 55 7.65 -1.18 3.79
N ASP A 56 8.61 -2.00 3.35
CA ASP A 56 10.01 -1.62 3.24
C ASP A 56 10.21 -0.42 2.31
N ILE A 57 9.49 -0.37 1.18
CA ILE A 57 9.53 0.77 0.25
C ILE A 57 9.00 2.05 0.94
N VAL A 58 7.85 1.95 1.63
CA VAL A 58 7.26 3.08 2.36
C VAL A 58 8.19 3.55 3.47
N GLN A 59 8.81 2.66 4.25
CA GLN A 59 9.78 3.01 5.28
C GLN A 59 11.01 3.72 4.70
N ALA A 60 11.51 3.27 3.55
CA ALA A 60 12.62 3.92 2.85
C ALA A 60 12.23 5.34 2.36
N ILE A 61 11.00 5.53 1.88
CA ILE A 61 10.46 6.86 1.52
C ILE A 61 10.36 7.75 2.76
N LEU A 62 9.84 7.23 3.87
CA LEU A 62 9.76 7.97 5.14
C LEU A 62 11.13 8.44 5.61
N ALA A 63 12.12 7.56 5.58
CA ALA A 63 13.50 7.89 5.93
C ALA A 63 14.07 8.98 5.02
N LYS A 64 13.84 8.87 3.69
CA LYS A 64 14.38 9.82 2.69
C LYS A 64 13.70 11.19 2.76
N THR A 65 12.41 11.25 3.11
CA THR A 65 11.65 12.51 3.28
C THR A 65 11.75 13.10 4.68
N GLY A 66 12.34 12.38 5.65
CA GLY A 66 12.36 12.79 7.06
C GLY A 66 10.99 12.77 7.73
N THR A 67 10.00 12.11 7.10
CA THR A 67 8.64 12.02 7.64
C THR A 67 8.59 10.99 8.76
N LYS A 68 8.05 11.39 9.92
CA LYS A 68 7.82 10.49 11.06
C LYS A 68 6.36 10.08 11.10
N ALA A 69 6.09 8.81 10.91
CA ALA A 69 4.74 8.26 11.00
C ALA A 69 4.81 6.77 11.35
N ASN A 70 3.77 6.28 12.01
CA ASN A 70 3.60 4.84 12.24
C ASN A 70 2.65 4.29 11.18
N VAL A 71 2.85 3.02 10.83
CA VAL A 71 1.97 2.27 9.94
C VAL A 71 0.96 1.48 10.77
N GLU A 72 -0.31 1.56 10.40
CA GLU A 72 -1.40 0.84 11.05
C GLU A 72 -1.99 -0.19 10.07
N ILE A 73 -2.18 -1.43 10.51
CA ILE A 73 -2.89 -2.47 9.74
C ILE A 73 -4.36 -2.45 10.11
N MET A 74 -5.24 -2.50 9.11
CA MET A 74 -6.69 -2.63 9.26
C MET A 74 -7.31 -3.24 8.00
N PRO A 75 -8.57 -3.72 8.05
CA PRO A 75 -9.26 -4.15 6.84
C PRO A 75 -9.31 -3.06 5.77
N LEU A 76 -9.07 -3.42 4.51
CA LEU A 76 -8.99 -2.48 3.38
C LEU A 76 -10.18 -1.53 3.31
N SER A 77 -11.40 -2.05 3.49
CA SER A 77 -12.63 -1.24 3.45
C SER A 77 -12.65 -0.12 4.50
N GLN A 78 -12.09 -0.37 5.69
CA GLN A 78 -11.96 0.64 6.75
C GLN A 78 -10.88 1.68 6.39
N GLY A 79 -9.73 1.22 5.89
CA GLY A 79 -8.65 2.11 5.43
C GLY A 79 -9.12 3.06 4.33
N LEU A 80 -9.82 2.54 3.32
CA LEU A 80 -10.41 3.35 2.24
C LEU A 80 -11.41 4.38 2.75
N ALA A 81 -12.28 3.99 3.69
CA ALA A 81 -13.26 4.91 4.29
C ALA A 81 -12.58 6.04 5.09
N LEU A 82 -11.46 5.77 5.76
CA LEU A 82 -10.68 6.77 6.47
C LEU A 82 -9.94 7.71 5.52
N ALA A 83 -9.29 7.16 4.49
CA ALA A 83 -8.55 7.94 3.51
C ALA A 83 -9.46 8.88 2.69
N GLY A 84 -10.73 8.55 2.54
CA GLY A 84 -11.74 9.41 1.90
C GLY A 84 -12.28 10.55 2.75
N LYS A 85 -11.99 10.61 4.08
CA LYS A 85 -12.66 11.52 5.02
C LYS A 85 -11.86 12.75 5.44
N GLY A 86 -10.57 12.83 5.14
CA GLY A 86 -9.81 13.98 5.62
C GLY A 86 -8.35 13.99 5.18
N PRO A 87 -7.66 15.12 5.40
CA PRO A 87 -6.30 15.29 4.97
C PRO A 87 -5.32 14.41 5.78
N GLY A 88 -4.16 14.14 5.18
CA GLY A 88 -3.05 13.51 5.86
C GLY A 88 -3.17 12.00 6.06
N VAL A 89 -4.16 11.34 5.44
CA VAL A 89 -4.25 9.87 5.43
C VAL A 89 -3.61 9.32 4.17
N VAL A 90 -2.77 8.31 4.37
CA VAL A 90 -2.08 7.58 3.31
C VAL A 90 -2.45 6.11 3.43
N ILE A 91 -2.75 5.46 2.31
CA ILE A 91 -2.92 4.01 2.23
C ILE A 91 -2.03 3.47 1.12
N TYR A 92 -1.32 2.38 1.35
CA TYR A 92 -0.41 1.83 0.34
C TYR A 92 -0.74 0.38 0.00
N SER A 93 -0.10 -0.12 -1.06
CA SER A 93 -0.44 -1.37 -1.76
C SER A 93 -1.83 -1.33 -2.38
N LEU A 94 -2.23 -0.16 -2.86
CA LEU A 94 -3.55 0.04 -3.44
C LEU A 94 -3.48 0.07 -4.97
N ASN A 95 -4.42 -0.62 -5.62
CA ASN A 95 -4.59 -0.51 -7.06
C ASN A 95 -5.23 0.82 -7.46
N ARG A 96 -4.67 1.43 -8.49
CA ARG A 96 -5.20 2.62 -9.13
C ARG A 96 -6.22 2.20 -10.18
N THR A 97 -7.49 2.10 -9.77
CA THR A 97 -8.60 1.75 -10.65
C THR A 97 -9.33 3.00 -11.14
N PRO A 98 -10.12 2.93 -12.23
CA PRO A 98 -10.93 4.06 -12.69
C PRO A 98 -11.83 4.65 -11.61
N GLU A 99 -12.40 3.81 -10.76
CA GLU A 99 -13.29 4.22 -9.65
C GLU A 99 -12.55 4.98 -8.57
N ARG A 100 -11.25 4.66 -8.37
CA ARG A 100 -10.38 5.27 -7.35
C ARG A 100 -9.59 6.46 -7.86
N GLU A 101 -9.44 6.61 -9.18
CA GLU A 101 -8.58 7.59 -9.83
C GLU A 101 -8.76 9.00 -9.27
N ASN A 102 -10.01 9.42 -9.13
CA ASN A 102 -10.37 10.77 -8.68
C ASN A 102 -10.55 10.90 -7.16
N LEU A 103 -10.42 9.81 -6.41
CA LEU A 103 -10.60 9.81 -4.95
C LEU A 103 -9.30 10.16 -4.21
N PHE A 104 -8.15 9.89 -4.82
CA PHE A 104 -6.84 9.99 -4.18
C PHE A 104 -5.85 10.78 -5.04
N LYS A 105 -4.70 11.12 -4.42
CA LYS A 105 -3.47 11.50 -5.10
C LYS A 105 -2.52 10.33 -5.02
N TRP A 106 -1.77 10.06 -6.08
CA TRP A 106 -1.05 8.82 -6.27
C TRP A 106 0.46 9.00 -6.30
N VAL A 107 1.18 8.09 -5.68
CA VAL A 107 2.63 7.91 -5.78
C VAL A 107 2.90 6.45 -6.16
N GLY A 108 3.74 6.23 -7.17
CA GLY A 108 4.05 4.89 -7.61
C GLY A 108 4.39 4.76 -9.09
N PRO A 109 4.35 3.50 -9.60
CA PRO A 109 4.03 2.26 -8.89
C PRO A 109 5.13 1.83 -7.91
N ILE A 110 4.75 1.10 -6.84
CA ILE A 110 5.69 0.54 -5.85
C ILE A 110 5.90 -0.97 -6.00
N GLY A 111 5.11 -1.62 -6.81
CA GLY A 111 5.16 -3.03 -7.12
C GLY A 111 4.01 -3.42 -8.04
N TYR A 112 3.82 -4.70 -8.23
CA TYR A 112 2.67 -5.26 -8.95
C TYR A 112 2.23 -6.57 -8.29
N TYR A 113 1.00 -6.99 -8.55
CA TYR A 113 0.49 -8.29 -8.13
C TYR A 113 -0.34 -8.93 -9.25
N GLU A 114 -0.54 -10.24 -9.12
CA GLU A 114 -1.41 -11.02 -9.97
C GLU A 114 -2.43 -11.77 -9.12
N GLN A 115 -3.68 -11.82 -9.58
CA GLN A 115 -4.72 -12.64 -8.98
C GLN A 115 -5.22 -13.68 -9.96
N ALA A 116 -5.48 -14.87 -9.44
CA ALA A 116 -6.07 -15.98 -10.17
C ALA A 116 -7.17 -16.64 -9.32
N PHE A 117 -8.03 -17.40 -9.96
CA PHE A 117 -8.94 -18.28 -9.24
C PHE A 117 -8.19 -19.52 -8.75
N TYR A 118 -8.53 -19.93 -7.54
CA TYR A 118 -8.08 -21.17 -6.92
C TYR A 118 -9.29 -22.03 -6.58
N ALA A 119 -9.14 -23.34 -6.70
CA ALA A 119 -10.10 -24.33 -6.25
C ALA A 119 -9.43 -25.38 -5.38
N LYS A 120 -10.21 -26.10 -4.59
CA LYS A 120 -9.74 -27.26 -3.81
C LYS A 120 -9.57 -28.49 -4.71
N ASP A 121 -10.36 -28.62 -5.75
CA ASP A 121 -10.33 -29.74 -6.70
C ASP A 121 -10.56 -29.25 -8.12
N VAL A 122 -9.60 -29.50 -9.02
CA VAL A 122 -9.72 -29.16 -10.46
C VAL A 122 -10.77 -29.98 -11.20
N SER A 123 -11.09 -31.18 -10.75
CA SER A 123 -12.03 -32.06 -11.44
C SER A 123 -13.46 -31.51 -11.42
N ALA A 124 -13.77 -30.67 -10.42
CA ALA A 124 -15.10 -30.08 -10.25
C ALA A 124 -15.40 -28.93 -11.22
N TRP A 125 -14.37 -28.18 -11.69
CA TRP A 125 -14.57 -26.93 -12.41
C TRP A 125 -13.60 -26.76 -13.59
N LYS A 126 -14.15 -26.49 -14.78
CA LYS A 126 -13.35 -26.15 -15.98
C LYS A 126 -13.38 -24.63 -16.19
N ILE A 127 -12.49 -23.91 -15.53
CA ILE A 127 -12.37 -22.45 -15.60
C ILE A 127 -11.22 -22.10 -16.55
N ASN A 128 -11.53 -22.06 -17.86
CA ASN A 128 -10.53 -21.73 -18.89
C ASN A 128 -10.56 -20.24 -19.28
N LYS A 129 -11.63 -19.54 -18.97
CA LYS A 129 -11.83 -18.11 -19.21
C LYS A 129 -12.70 -17.51 -18.09
N LEU A 130 -12.67 -16.20 -17.99
CA LEU A 130 -13.33 -15.44 -16.92
C LEU A 130 -14.83 -15.80 -16.78
N GLU A 131 -15.55 -15.89 -17.90
CA GLU A 131 -16.99 -16.18 -17.92
C GLU A 131 -17.35 -17.56 -17.36
N ASP A 132 -16.42 -18.51 -17.36
CA ASP A 132 -16.71 -19.84 -16.82
C ASP A 132 -16.92 -19.78 -15.30
N ALA A 133 -16.23 -18.87 -14.62
CA ALA A 133 -16.37 -18.67 -13.17
C ALA A 133 -17.73 -18.09 -12.76
N LYS A 134 -18.50 -17.49 -13.69
CA LYS A 134 -19.88 -17.07 -13.41
C LYS A 134 -20.85 -18.24 -13.18
N LYS A 135 -20.45 -19.46 -13.56
CA LYS A 135 -21.29 -20.68 -13.47
C LYS A 135 -21.17 -21.37 -12.12
N VAL A 136 -20.15 -21.04 -11.32
CA VAL A 136 -20.02 -21.58 -9.95
C VAL A 136 -20.99 -20.86 -9.03
N SER A 137 -21.42 -21.52 -7.94
CA SER A 137 -22.43 -20.91 -7.08
C SER A 137 -21.89 -19.74 -6.29
N LYS A 138 -20.62 -19.83 -5.81
CA LYS A 138 -19.98 -18.78 -5.03
C LYS A 138 -18.48 -18.71 -5.27
N ILE A 139 -17.96 -17.49 -5.22
CA ILE A 139 -16.54 -17.15 -5.31
C ILE A 139 -16.18 -16.32 -4.07
N ALA A 140 -15.30 -16.87 -3.20
CA ALA A 140 -14.75 -16.12 -2.08
C ALA A 140 -13.87 -14.99 -2.59
N VAL A 141 -14.08 -13.79 -2.09
CA VAL A 141 -13.31 -12.59 -2.44
C VAL A 141 -13.05 -11.72 -1.22
N TYR A 142 -11.95 -10.97 -1.24
CA TYR A 142 -11.65 -10.00 -0.20
C TYR A 142 -12.42 -8.69 -0.42
N GLN A 143 -13.09 -8.20 0.62
CA GLN A 143 -13.93 -7.01 0.55
C GLN A 143 -13.11 -5.74 0.28
N GLY A 144 -13.48 -5.01 -0.77
CA GLY A 144 -12.79 -3.77 -1.18
C GLY A 144 -11.59 -4.00 -2.09
N ASP A 145 -11.20 -5.27 -2.33
CA ASP A 145 -10.12 -5.60 -3.26
C ASP A 145 -10.48 -5.18 -4.71
N ALA A 146 -9.47 -4.78 -5.47
CA ALA A 146 -9.66 -4.32 -6.85
C ALA A 146 -10.10 -5.46 -7.79
N GLY A 147 -9.64 -6.68 -7.54
CA GLY A 147 -10.07 -7.85 -8.30
C GLY A 147 -11.54 -8.17 -8.05
N ALA A 148 -12.01 -8.09 -6.81
CA ALA A 148 -13.42 -8.24 -6.49
C ALA A 148 -14.27 -7.15 -7.17
N GLN A 149 -13.81 -5.90 -7.17
CA GLN A 149 -14.47 -4.79 -7.88
C GLN A 149 -14.48 -5.02 -9.39
N PHE A 150 -13.36 -5.49 -9.95
CA PHE A 150 -13.27 -5.85 -11.36
C PHE A 150 -14.29 -6.94 -11.71
N LEU A 151 -14.36 -8.04 -10.95
CA LEU A 151 -15.34 -9.11 -11.19
C LEU A 151 -16.78 -8.57 -11.11
N ALA A 152 -17.10 -7.74 -10.13
CA ALA A 152 -18.41 -7.10 -10.01
C ALA A 152 -18.74 -6.25 -11.26
N SER A 153 -17.77 -5.48 -11.77
CA SER A 153 -17.94 -4.67 -13.00
C SER A 153 -18.14 -5.53 -14.26
N GLN A 154 -17.61 -6.77 -14.24
CA GLN A 154 -17.84 -7.75 -15.31
C GLN A 154 -19.18 -8.50 -15.16
N GLY A 155 -20.01 -8.10 -14.21
CA GLY A 155 -21.35 -8.68 -14.01
C GLY A 155 -21.37 -10.00 -13.25
N PHE A 156 -20.35 -10.27 -12.41
CA PHE A 156 -20.40 -11.38 -11.46
C PHE A 156 -21.38 -11.07 -10.34
N THR A 157 -22.32 -11.98 -10.10
CA THR A 157 -23.35 -11.86 -9.04
C THR A 157 -23.16 -12.90 -7.95
N ASN A 158 -22.13 -13.76 -8.08
CA ASN A 158 -21.83 -14.88 -7.21
C ASN A 158 -20.60 -14.64 -6.32
N LEU A 159 -20.27 -13.38 -6.06
CA LEU A 159 -19.17 -13.02 -5.16
C LEU A 159 -19.61 -13.10 -3.70
N ASP A 160 -18.81 -13.77 -2.87
CA ASP A 160 -19.01 -13.87 -1.43
C ASP A 160 -17.85 -13.18 -0.69
N TYR A 161 -18.16 -12.10 0.03
CA TYR A 161 -17.18 -11.17 0.56
C TYR A 161 -16.72 -11.54 1.98
N SER A 162 -15.41 -11.60 2.19
CA SER A 162 -14.76 -11.77 3.49
C SER A 162 -13.98 -10.50 3.88
N LEU A 163 -13.77 -10.31 5.17
CA LEU A 163 -13.03 -9.13 5.68
C LEU A 163 -11.52 -9.29 5.56
N THR A 164 -11.02 -10.52 5.41
CA THR A 164 -9.60 -10.82 5.21
C THR A 164 -9.43 -11.87 4.11
N ASP A 165 -8.27 -11.89 3.49
CA ASP A 165 -7.95 -12.87 2.45
C ASP A 165 -7.80 -14.30 3.02
N PRO A 166 -7.18 -14.53 4.19
CA PRO A 166 -7.20 -15.84 4.85
C PRO A 166 -8.61 -16.37 5.15
N ASP A 167 -9.55 -15.50 5.54
CA ASP A 167 -10.93 -15.93 5.77
C ASP A 167 -11.64 -16.31 4.46
N ALA A 168 -11.36 -15.61 3.36
CA ALA A 168 -11.84 -15.97 2.03
C ALA A 168 -11.32 -17.36 1.61
N LEU A 169 -10.04 -17.64 1.87
CA LEU A 169 -9.45 -18.94 1.60
C LEU A 169 -10.07 -20.06 2.45
N LYS A 170 -10.32 -19.84 3.74
CA LYS A 170 -11.00 -20.83 4.61
C LYS A 170 -12.36 -21.23 4.08
N ARG A 171 -13.12 -20.28 3.50
CA ARG A 171 -14.45 -20.56 2.91
C ARG A 171 -14.36 -21.45 1.68
N LEU A 172 -13.27 -21.36 0.89
CA LEU A 172 -12.98 -22.34 -0.15
C LEU A 172 -12.72 -23.72 0.46
N MET A 173 -11.90 -23.79 1.50
CA MET A 173 -11.45 -25.06 2.09
C MET A 173 -12.56 -25.81 2.82
N ASP A 174 -13.49 -25.11 3.46
CA ASP A 174 -14.66 -25.72 4.13
C ASP A 174 -15.81 -26.05 3.16
N GLY A 175 -15.68 -25.65 1.88
CA GLY A 175 -16.66 -25.94 0.82
C GLY A 175 -17.84 -24.96 0.77
N THR A 176 -17.82 -23.91 1.57
CA THR A 176 -18.82 -22.81 1.49
C THR A 176 -18.79 -22.15 0.12
N ASP A 177 -17.58 -21.95 -0.42
CA ASP A 177 -17.34 -21.37 -1.74
C ASP A 177 -16.60 -22.38 -2.65
N GLN A 178 -16.80 -22.29 -3.97
CA GLN A 178 -16.23 -23.20 -4.95
C GLN A 178 -14.93 -22.70 -5.56
N LEU A 179 -14.76 -21.39 -5.58
CA LEU A 179 -13.54 -20.72 -6.00
C LEU A 179 -13.15 -19.66 -4.98
N TRP A 180 -11.88 -19.35 -4.95
CA TRP A 180 -11.32 -18.19 -4.24
C TRP A 180 -10.51 -17.34 -5.24
N LEU A 181 -10.68 -16.02 -5.20
CA LEU A 181 -9.84 -15.09 -5.94
C LEU A 181 -8.63 -14.74 -5.08
N GLY A 182 -7.52 -15.42 -5.30
CA GLY A 182 -6.33 -15.30 -4.48
C GLY A 182 -5.18 -14.57 -5.18
N ASN A 183 -4.34 -13.94 -4.36
CA ASN A 183 -3.11 -13.29 -4.80
C ASN A 183 -2.01 -14.33 -5.02
N LYS A 184 -1.50 -14.47 -6.24
CA LYS A 184 -0.42 -15.41 -6.57
C LYS A 184 0.88 -15.14 -5.81
N ASN A 185 1.21 -13.86 -5.65
CA ASN A 185 2.46 -13.45 -5.00
C ASN A 185 2.47 -13.76 -3.50
N GLY A 186 1.29 -13.73 -2.86
CA GLY A 186 1.12 -13.95 -1.42
C GLY A 186 0.54 -15.32 -1.06
N LEU A 187 0.37 -16.23 -2.03
CA LEU A 187 -0.34 -17.48 -1.85
C LEU A 187 0.16 -18.30 -0.64
N ALA A 188 1.47 -18.49 -0.54
CA ALA A 188 2.06 -19.28 0.54
C ALA A 188 1.80 -18.67 1.93
N VAL A 189 1.87 -17.35 2.02
CA VAL A 189 1.64 -16.61 3.28
C VAL A 189 0.16 -16.67 3.67
N THR A 190 -0.75 -16.37 2.73
CA THR A 190 -2.19 -16.43 2.97
C THR A 190 -2.62 -17.86 3.36
N ALA A 191 -2.05 -18.89 2.71
CA ALA A 191 -2.30 -20.28 3.06
C ALA A 191 -1.83 -20.62 4.47
N ALA A 192 -0.61 -20.20 4.86
CA ALA A 192 -0.08 -20.40 6.21
C ALA A 192 -0.95 -19.71 7.28
N GLU A 193 -1.37 -18.46 7.07
CA GLU A 193 -2.25 -17.71 7.97
C GLU A 193 -3.65 -18.35 8.07
N ALA A 194 -4.12 -18.96 6.99
CA ALA A 194 -5.37 -19.70 6.98
C ALA A 194 -5.27 -21.09 7.62
N GLY A 195 -4.06 -21.61 7.86
CA GLY A 195 -3.80 -22.98 8.28
C GLY A 195 -4.09 -24.01 7.19
N VAL A 196 -3.85 -23.64 5.92
CA VAL A 196 -4.13 -24.44 4.72
C VAL A 196 -2.82 -24.90 4.09
N ASP A 197 -2.75 -26.18 3.70
CA ASP A 197 -1.63 -26.64 2.87
C ASP A 197 -1.79 -26.09 1.43
N ILE A 198 -0.77 -25.40 0.95
CA ILE A 198 -0.76 -24.83 -0.42
C ILE A 198 -0.93 -25.92 -1.50
N ASN A 199 -0.54 -27.16 -1.20
CA ASN A 199 -0.68 -28.29 -2.11
C ASN A 199 -2.13 -28.75 -2.27
N ASP A 200 -3.03 -28.34 -1.36
CA ASP A 200 -4.47 -28.59 -1.48
C ASP A 200 -5.17 -27.58 -2.41
N LEU A 201 -4.42 -26.60 -2.95
CA LEU A 201 -4.93 -25.54 -3.81
C LEU A 201 -4.52 -25.75 -5.26
N VAL A 202 -5.48 -25.64 -6.14
CA VAL A 202 -5.24 -25.72 -7.59
C VAL A 202 -5.55 -24.39 -8.23
N GLN A 203 -4.51 -23.76 -8.80
CA GLN A 203 -4.68 -22.53 -9.55
C GLN A 203 -5.39 -22.82 -10.90
N MET A 204 -6.44 -22.06 -11.19
CA MET A 204 -7.06 -22.07 -12.51
C MET A 204 -6.16 -21.37 -13.56
N PRO A 205 -6.24 -21.77 -14.84
CA PRO A 205 -5.36 -21.21 -15.88
C PRO A 205 -5.53 -19.70 -16.11
N THR A 206 -6.70 -19.17 -15.76
CA THR A 206 -7.06 -17.77 -16.04
C THR A 206 -6.46 -16.83 -14.98
N VAL A 207 -5.55 -15.93 -15.40
CA VAL A 207 -5.18 -14.75 -14.61
C VAL A 207 -6.34 -13.76 -14.70
N VAL A 208 -6.85 -13.36 -13.54
CA VAL A 208 -8.01 -12.45 -13.44
C VAL A 208 -7.56 -11.00 -13.43
N VAL A 209 -6.51 -10.70 -12.65
CA VAL A 209 -5.95 -9.36 -12.52
C VAL A 209 -4.43 -9.44 -12.60
N HIS A 210 -3.84 -8.52 -13.35
CA HIS A 210 -2.44 -8.13 -13.25
C HIS A 210 -2.44 -6.61 -13.11
N ALA A 211 -1.97 -6.09 -11.99
CA ALA A 211 -2.06 -4.67 -11.74
C ALA A 211 -0.93 -4.13 -10.84
N ASP A 212 -0.57 -2.88 -11.09
CA ASP A 212 0.40 -2.16 -10.31
C ASP A 212 -0.17 -1.72 -8.96
N LEU A 213 0.72 -1.69 -7.96
CA LEU A 213 0.45 -1.21 -6.61
C LEU A 213 0.99 0.21 -6.42
N TYR A 214 0.19 1.03 -5.76
CA TYR A 214 0.48 2.45 -5.53
C TYR A 214 0.35 2.82 -4.05
N ILE A 215 0.86 4.00 -3.71
CA ILE A 215 0.56 4.71 -2.48
C ILE A 215 -0.50 5.77 -2.81
N ALA A 216 -1.62 5.73 -2.11
CA ALA A 216 -2.74 6.64 -2.27
C ALA A 216 -2.80 7.61 -1.09
N PHE A 217 -2.83 8.89 -1.37
CA PHE A 217 -2.99 9.97 -0.41
C PHE A 217 -4.42 10.50 -0.46
N SER A 218 -4.99 10.85 0.69
CA SER A 218 -6.25 11.60 0.74
C SER A 218 -6.16 12.85 -0.15
N LYS A 219 -7.26 13.18 -0.81
CA LYS A 219 -7.34 14.24 -1.85
C LYS A 219 -6.82 15.60 -1.37
N ASP A 220 -7.04 15.91 -0.09
CA ASP A 220 -6.66 17.18 0.52
C ASP A 220 -5.19 17.24 0.99
N THR A 221 -4.42 16.17 0.79
CA THR A 221 -2.98 16.18 1.07
C THR A 221 -2.29 17.19 0.15
N PRO A 222 -1.39 18.05 0.67
CA PRO A 222 -0.68 19.04 -0.15
C PRO A 222 0.09 18.38 -1.31
N ASP A 223 0.02 18.96 -2.51
CA ASP A 223 0.72 18.44 -3.69
C ASP A 223 2.24 18.37 -3.47
N SER A 224 2.80 19.29 -2.68
CA SER A 224 4.22 19.28 -2.31
C SER A 224 4.62 18.03 -1.54
N THR A 225 3.73 17.51 -0.66
CA THR A 225 3.95 16.26 0.09
C THR A 225 3.95 15.08 -0.88
N VAL A 226 2.96 15.00 -1.77
CA VAL A 226 2.86 13.93 -2.77
C VAL A 226 4.06 13.94 -3.70
N ALA A 227 4.47 15.12 -4.19
CA ALA A 227 5.64 15.27 -5.04
C ALA A 227 6.95 14.88 -4.34
N ALA A 228 7.10 15.21 -3.05
CA ALA A 228 8.27 14.80 -2.27
C ALA A 228 8.36 13.28 -2.13
N TRP A 229 7.24 12.60 -1.92
CA TRP A 229 7.20 11.13 -1.84
C TRP A 229 7.48 10.48 -3.21
N GLN A 230 6.94 11.04 -4.32
CA GLN A 230 7.27 10.54 -5.65
C GLN A 230 8.76 10.71 -5.94
N SER A 231 9.34 11.87 -5.65
CA SER A 231 10.77 12.10 -5.83
C SER A 231 11.63 11.16 -4.98
N ALA A 232 11.21 10.86 -3.76
CA ALA A 232 11.89 9.89 -2.90
C ALA A 232 11.83 8.48 -3.49
N LEU A 233 10.67 8.05 -3.99
CA LEU A 233 10.51 6.75 -4.67
C LEU A 233 11.36 6.66 -5.94
N ASP A 234 11.39 7.72 -6.75
CA ASP A 234 12.20 7.77 -7.98
C ASP A 234 13.69 7.64 -7.64
N ALA A 235 14.13 8.30 -6.56
CA ALA A 235 15.48 8.18 -6.06
C ALA A 235 15.80 6.75 -5.56
N LEU A 236 14.87 6.08 -4.86
CA LEU A 236 15.04 4.67 -4.46
C LEU A 236 15.21 3.75 -5.67
N LYS A 237 14.60 4.07 -6.81
CA LYS A 237 14.66 3.28 -8.05
C LYS A 237 15.88 3.59 -8.93
N THR A 238 16.49 4.76 -8.78
CA THR A 238 17.53 5.24 -9.70
C THR A 238 18.89 5.45 -9.06
N GLU A 239 18.95 5.84 -7.78
CA GLU A 239 20.22 6.06 -7.07
C GLU A 239 20.85 4.71 -6.72
N LYS A 240 22.02 4.45 -7.29
CA LYS A 240 22.80 3.24 -7.05
C LYS A 240 23.82 3.47 -5.95
N ASP A 241 24.02 2.44 -5.15
CA ASP A 241 25.04 2.42 -4.12
C ASP A 241 26.40 1.88 -4.62
N ILE A 242 27.31 1.58 -3.69
CA ILE A 242 28.65 1.04 -3.98
C ILE A 242 28.60 -0.32 -4.71
N ASP A 243 27.54 -1.09 -4.49
CA ASP A 243 27.33 -2.41 -5.13
C ASP A 243 26.66 -2.28 -6.50
N ASN A 244 26.51 -1.05 -7.01
CA ASN A 244 25.81 -0.73 -8.26
C ASN A 244 24.34 -1.18 -8.28
N LYS A 245 23.72 -1.28 -7.10
CA LYS A 245 22.30 -1.65 -6.91
C LYS A 245 21.52 -0.49 -6.32
N THR A 246 20.26 -0.36 -6.72
CA THR A 246 19.35 0.60 -6.11
C THR A 246 18.76 0.04 -4.81
N ALA A 247 18.29 0.92 -3.93
CA ALA A 247 17.58 0.48 -2.73
C ALA A 247 16.31 -0.31 -3.07
N TYR A 248 15.62 0.08 -4.13
CA TYR A 248 14.44 -0.63 -4.64
C TYR A 248 14.81 -2.07 -5.08
N GLU A 249 15.87 -2.25 -5.89
CA GLU A 249 16.34 -3.58 -6.30
C GLU A 249 16.68 -4.47 -5.10
N LYS A 250 17.34 -3.93 -4.08
CA LYS A 250 17.66 -4.67 -2.85
C LYS A 250 16.40 -5.14 -2.11
N ILE A 251 15.38 -4.29 -2.01
CA ILE A 251 14.09 -4.65 -1.41
C ILE A 251 13.44 -5.77 -2.23
N MET A 252 13.38 -5.63 -3.56
CA MET A 252 12.74 -6.63 -4.41
C MET A 252 13.42 -8.00 -4.30
N VAL A 253 14.76 -8.03 -4.28
CA VAL A 253 15.53 -9.28 -4.12
C VAL A 253 15.27 -9.92 -2.75
N LYS A 254 15.26 -9.14 -1.66
CA LYS A 254 14.96 -9.61 -0.30
C LYS A 254 13.60 -10.33 -0.24
N TRP A 255 12.57 -9.75 -0.86
CA TRP A 255 11.20 -10.26 -0.81
C TRP A 255 10.91 -11.34 -1.87
N SER A 256 11.83 -11.62 -2.77
CA SER A 256 11.75 -12.76 -3.69
C SER A 256 12.26 -14.07 -3.09
N ASP A 257 12.83 -14.04 -1.89
CA ASP A 257 13.33 -15.21 -1.17
C ASP A 257 12.20 -15.81 -0.30
N PRO A 258 11.68 -17.00 -0.64
CA PRO A 258 10.60 -17.63 0.12
C PRO A 258 11.01 -17.99 1.56
N ASP A 259 12.29 -18.36 1.77
CA ASP A 259 12.78 -18.74 3.10
C ASP A 259 12.81 -17.52 4.03
N TYR A 260 13.19 -16.34 3.49
CA TYR A 260 13.10 -15.09 4.21
C TYR A 260 11.64 -14.77 4.62
N VAL A 261 10.71 -14.85 3.67
CA VAL A 261 9.29 -14.56 3.93
C VAL A 261 8.73 -15.51 4.98
N ASN A 262 8.97 -16.80 4.86
CA ASN A 262 8.51 -17.82 5.82
C ASN A 262 9.08 -17.59 7.24
N SER A 263 10.33 -17.12 7.36
CA SER A 263 10.95 -16.85 8.66
C SER A 263 10.27 -15.72 9.45
N LEU A 264 9.51 -14.87 8.80
CA LEU A 264 8.76 -13.77 9.43
C LEU A 264 7.41 -14.23 10.01
N LEU A 265 6.87 -15.34 9.51
CA LEU A 265 5.57 -15.87 9.94
C LEU A 265 5.69 -16.84 11.13
N HIS A 266 6.80 -17.54 11.23
CA HIS A 266 7.10 -18.59 12.21
C HIS A 266 8.37 -18.26 13.01
#